data_c8233273aed8811e251274f1c84eeee8
#
_entry.id   c8233273aed8811e251274f1c84eeee8
#
_cell.length_a   1.000
_cell.length_b   1.000
_cell.length_c   1.000
_cell.angle_alpha   90.00
_cell.angle_beta   90.00
_cell.angle_gamma   90.00
#
_symmetry.space_group_name_H-M   'P 1'
#
loop_
_entity.id
_entity.type
_entity.pdbx_description
1 polymer ?
#
loop_
_entity_poly.entity_id
_entity_poly.type
_entity_poly.pdbx_seq_one_letter_code
_entity_poly.pdbx_strand_id
1 'polypeptide(L)'
;KNVVSIEEKPSQPKSNYAVVGLYFYPNSVVDIAKNVEPSDRGELEITSVNEDYLNQGDLKLQILSRGFAWLDTGTHEALTEATEFVKAVEKRTGLKIACLEEIGLILGWLTKKDIATEIDGKKGDYYEYLKQYIV
;
A
#
# COMPACT_ATOMS: atom_id res chain seq x y z
N LYS A 1 7.80 -0.73 19.35
CA LYS A 1 9.04 -1.48 19.02
C LYS A 1 9.93 -0.56 18.22
N ASN A 2 11.25 -0.66 18.44
CA ASN A 2 12.22 0.14 17.68
C ASN A 2 12.87 -0.75 16.62
N VAL A 3 13.18 -0.19 15.46
CA VAL A 3 14.00 -0.83 14.44
C VAL A 3 15.46 -0.78 14.93
N VAL A 4 16.14 -1.92 14.84
CA VAL A 4 17.54 -2.04 15.25
C VAL A 4 18.45 -2.12 14.02
N SER A 5 17.99 -2.80 12.98
CA SER A 5 18.67 -2.92 11.70
C SER A 5 17.64 -3.22 10.59
N ILE A 6 18.02 -2.88 9.38
CA ILE A 6 17.30 -3.25 8.15
C ILE A 6 18.33 -3.93 7.24
N GLU A 7 17.91 -4.94 6.48
CA GLU A 7 18.78 -5.64 5.54
C GLU A 7 17.99 -5.90 4.25
N GLU A 8 18.62 -5.63 3.11
CA GLU A 8 18.02 -5.91 1.80
C GLU A 8 18.15 -7.39 1.47
N LYS A 9 17.03 -8.08 1.32
CA LYS A 9 16.93 -9.50 0.87
C LYS A 9 18.01 -10.42 1.45
N PRO A 10 18.20 -10.46 2.79
CA PRO A 10 19.26 -11.26 3.39
C PRO A 10 19.02 -12.76 3.15
N SER A 11 20.10 -13.51 2.90
CA SER A 11 20.03 -14.98 2.75
C SER A 11 19.65 -15.67 4.06
N GLN A 12 19.93 -15.04 5.19
CA GLN A 12 19.58 -15.49 6.53
C GLN A 12 18.95 -14.33 7.32
N PRO A 13 17.61 -14.16 7.27
CA PRO A 13 16.93 -13.07 7.95
C PRO A 13 17.11 -13.15 9.47
N LYS A 14 17.38 -12.01 10.12
CA LYS A 14 17.49 -11.91 11.58
C LYS A 14 16.14 -11.95 12.30
N SER A 15 15.04 -11.79 11.56
CA SER A 15 13.68 -11.80 12.11
C SER A 15 12.67 -12.24 11.05
N ASN A 16 11.44 -12.51 11.49
CA ASN A 16 10.30 -12.80 10.60
C ASN A 16 9.55 -11.53 10.16
N TYR A 17 10.07 -10.34 10.43
CA TYR A 17 9.49 -9.10 9.97
C TYR A 17 10.05 -8.72 8.61
N ALA A 18 9.15 -8.51 7.65
CA ALA A 18 9.49 -7.95 6.35
C ALA A 18 9.04 -6.49 6.28
N VAL A 19 9.87 -5.65 5.68
CA VAL A 19 9.49 -4.28 5.34
C VAL A 19 8.70 -4.33 4.05
N VAL A 20 7.45 -3.90 4.12
CA VAL A 20 6.55 -3.85 2.96
C VAL A 20 6.64 -2.48 2.28
N GLY A 21 6.25 -2.42 1.00
CA GLY A 21 6.39 -1.22 0.16
C GLY A 21 5.39 -0.09 0.49
N LEU A 22 5.25 0.27 1.76
CA LEU A 22 4.41 1.38 2.21
C LEU A 22 5.24 2.36 3.05
N TYR A 23 5.61 3.48 2.43
CA TYR A 23 6.53 4.45 3.00
C TYR A 23 5.94 5.84 3.04
N PHE A 24 6.24 6.58 4.12
CA PHE A 24 5.92 8.00 4.29
C PHE A 24 7.19 8.74 4.66
N TYR A 25 7.63 9.64 3.81
CA TYR A 25 8.87 10.39 4.00
C TYR A 25 8.63 11.89 4.09
N PRO A 26 9.43 12.61 4.89
CA PRO A 26 9.52 14.06 4.77
C PRO A 26 10.24 14.43 3.47
N ASN A 27 10.18 15.71 3.08
CA ASN A 27 10.76 16.17 1.80
C ASN A 27 12.29 15.97 1.70
N SER A 28 12.97 15.83 2.83
CA SER A 28 14.41 15.48 2.88
C SER A 28 14.77 14.19 2.15
N VAL A 29 13.80 13.30 1.93
CA VAL A 29 14.00 12.06 1.17
C VAL A 29 14.55 12.31 -0.23
N VAL A 30 14.21 13.44 -0.84
CA VAL A 30 14.69 13.80 -2.19
C VAL A 30 16.21 13.92 -2.22
N ASP A 31 16.81 14.51 -1.19
CA ASP A 31 18.26 14.70 -1.14
C ASP A 31 18.97 13.40 -0.69
N ILE A 32 18.36 12.63 0.21
CA ILE A 32 18.86 11.30 0.57
C ILE A 32 18.87 10.40 -0.67
N ALA A 33 17.75 10.30 -1.39
CA ALA A 33 17.61 9.44 -2.55
C ALA A 33 18.60 9.77 -3.69
N LYS A 34 18.97 11.04 -3.87
CA LYS A 34 19.98 11.46 -4.87
C LYS A 34 21.39 10.95 -4.55
N ASN A 35 21.66 10.64 -3.29
CA ASN A 35 22.96 10.20 -2.80
C ASN A 35 23.04 8.70 -2.54
N VAL A 36 21.95 7.95 -2.81
CA VAL A 36 21.96 6.49 -2.70
C VAL A 36 22.89 5.90 -3.75
N GLU A 37 23.80 5.05 -3.32
CA GLU A 37 24.67 4.28 -4.20
C GLU A 37 24.06 2.91 -4.50
N PRO A 38 24.37 2.33 -5.68
CA PRO A 38 23.92 0.98 -6.00
C PRO A 38 24.43 -0.05 -4.99
N SER A 39 23.57 -0.99 -4.63
CA SER A 39 23.93 -2.14 -3.80
C SER A 39 24.86 -3.12 -4.54
N ASP A 40 25.33 -4.15 -3.85
CA ASP A 40 26.12 -5.26 -4.46
C ASP A 40 25.36 -5.94 -5.61
N ARG A 41 24.04 -5.76 -5.68
CA ARG A 41 23.16 -6.24 -6.75
C ARG A 41 23.12 -5.31 -7.96
N GLY A 42 23.75 -4.12 -7.86
CA GLY A 42 23.73 -3.08 -8.89
C GLY A 42 22.42 -2.28 -8.96
N GLU A 43 21.57 -2.37 -7.94
CA GLU A 43 20.27 -1.68 -7.86
C GLU A 43 20.32 -0.56 -6.81
N LEU A 44 19.58 0.54 -7.06
CA LEU A 44 19.32 1.55 -6.04
C LEU A 44 18.20 1.04 -5.14
N GLU A 45 18.54 0.79 -3.86
CA GLU A 45 17.62 0.14 -2.93
C GLU A 45 16.92 1.17 -2.03
N ILE A 46 15.61 0.98 -1.85
CA ILE A 46 14.85 1.78 -0.87
C ILE A 46 15.32 1.50 0.55
N THR A 47 15.91 0.35 0.79
CA THR A 47 16.50 -0.03 2.07
C THR A 47 17.60 0.94 2.49
N SER A 48 18.44 1.41 1.57
CA SER A 48 19.48 2.41 1.85
C SER A 48 18.89 3.75 2.31
N VAL A 49 17.77 4.18 1.74
CA VAL A 49 17.05 5.37 2.21
C VAL A 49 16.54 5.17 3.64
N ASN A 50 15.98 4.00 3.94
CA ASN A 50 15.48 3.68 5.28
C ASN A 50 16.63 3.57 6.32
N GLU A 51 17.79 3.05 5.91
CA GLU A 51 18.98 2.98 6.75
C GLU A 51 19.49 4.37 7.13
N ASP A 52 19.44 5.32 6.20
CA ASP A 52 19.82 6.70 6.45
C ASP A 52 18.95 7.32 7.56
N TYR A 53 17.62 7.17 7.46
CA TYR A 53 16.71 7.59 8.53
C TYR A 53 16.90 6.82 9.84
N LEU A 54 17.25 5.54 9.77
CA LEU A 54 17.55 4.74 10.96
C LEU A 54 18.81 5.29 11.67
N ASN A 55 19.87 5.59 10.91
CA ASN A 55 21.11 6.13 11.44
C ASN A 55 20.95 7.54 12.05
N GLN A 56 20.02 8.33 11.50
CA GLN A 56 19.64 9.65 12.03
C GLN A 56 18.75 9.54 13.27
N GLY A 57 18.20 8.36 13.59
CA GLY A 57 17.25 8.15 14.68
C GLY A 57 15.81 8.56 14.37
N ASP A 58 15.51 8.87 13.10
CA ASP A 58 14.22 9.39 12.66
C ASP A 58 13.30 8.33 12.05
N LEU A 59 13.78 7.09 11.86
CA LEU A 59 12.99 6.01 11.33
C LEU A 59 11.90 5.57 12.32
N LYS A 60 10.64 5.61 11.87
CA LYS A 60 9.49 5.12 12.63
C LYS A 60 8.92 3.87 11.99
N LEU A 61 8.49 2.92 12.80
CA LEU A 61 7.92 1.67 12.37
C LEU A 61 6.45 1.57 12.76
N GLN A 62 5.61 1.24 11.78
CA GLN A 62 4.24 0.82 12.02
C GLN A 62 4.11 -0.67 11.66
N ILE A 63 3.78 -1.50 12.64
CA ILE A 63 3.52 -2.93 12.40
C ILE A 63 2.09 -3.07 11.89
N LEU A 64 1.92 -3.72 10.75
CA LEU A 64 0.61 -4.10 10.24
C LEU A 64 0.01 -5.18 11.15
N SER A 65 -1.22 -4.96 11.58
CA SER A 65 -1.93 -5.85 12.52
C SER A 65 -2.55 -7.05 11.80
N ARG A 66 -3.19 -7.94 12.56
CA ARG A 66 -3.81 -9.17 12.05
C ARG A 66 -4.90 -8.97 11.00
N GLY A 67 -5.45 -7.78 10.86
CA GLY A 67 -6.47 -7.47 9.85
C GLY A 67 -5.90 -7.13 8.47
N PHE A 68 -4.57 -7.06 8.32
CA PHE A 68 -3.93 -6.74 7.04
C PHE A 68 -3.52 -8.02 6.32
N ALA A 69 -3.79 -8.07 5.02
CA ALA A 69 -3.18 -9.00 4.09
C ALA A 69 -2.25 -8.20 3.17
N TRP A 70 -0.98 -8.58 3.13
CA TRP A 70 -0.03 -8.04 2.16
C TRP A 70 0.15 -9.06 1.05
N LEU A 71 -0.13 -8.64 -0.18
CA LEU A 71 -0.05 -9.49 -1.37
C LEU A 71 0.96 -8.87 -2.32
N ASP A 72 2.00 -9.60 -2.64
CA ASP A 72 2.93 -9.22 -3.69
C ASP A 72 2.31 -9.54 -5.06
N THR A 73 2.64 -8.75 -6.08
CA THR A 73 2.11 -8.91 -7.44
C THR A 73 3.23 -8.94 -8.48
N GLY A 74 4.45 -9.23 -8.04
CA GLY A 74 5.65 -9.21 -8.89
C GLY A 74 5.74 -10.36 -9.90
N THR A 75 4.89 -11.38 -9.79
CA THR A 75 4.82 -12.51 -10.75
C THR A 75 3.37 -12.71 -11.23
N HIS A 76 3.19 -13.38 -12.36
CA HIS A 76 1.86 -13.72 -12.87
C HIS A 76 1.06 -14.57 -11.87
N GLU A 77 1.71 -15.48 -11.18
CA GLU A 77 1.09 -16.34 -10.16
C GLU A 77 0.62 -15.50 -8.98
N ALA A 78 1.50 -14.68 -8.40
CA ALA A 78 1.18 -13.81 -7.28
C ALA A 78 0.05 -12.81 -7.62
N LEU A 79 0.04 -12.26 -8.85
CA LEU A 79 -1.04 -11.40 -9.31
C LEU A 79 -2.38 -12.15 -9.39
N THR A 80 -2.37 -13.41 -9.83
CA THR A 80 -3.57 -14.25 -9.89
C THR A 80 -4.10 -14.53 -8.48
N GLU A 81 -3.23 -14.90 -7.54
CA GLU A 81 -3.58 -15.13 -6.14
C GLU A 81 -4.18 -13.88 -5.49
N ALA A 82 -3.55 -12.72 -5.72
CA ALA A 82 -4.08 -11.44 -5.23
C ALA A 82 -5.47 -11.14 -5.80
N THR A 83 -5.69 -11.40 -7.09
CA THR A 83 -6.99 -11.22 -7.74
C THR A 83 -8.06 -12.16 -7.16
N GLU A 84 -7.71 -13.42 -6.92
CA GLU A 84 -8.62 -14.38 -6.30
C GLU A 84 -8.96 -14.00 -4.85
N PHE A 85 -7.98 -13.52 -4.10
CA PHE A 85 -8.19 -13.03 -2.74
C PHE A 85 -9.17 -11.86 -2.71
N VAL A 86 -8.94 -10.82 -3.54
CA VAL A 86 -9.82 -9.65 -3.64
C VAL A 86 -11.23 -10.08 -4.03
N LYS A 87 -11.37 -10.91 -5.06
CA LYS A 87 -12.66 -11.44 -5.52
C LYS A 87 -13.39 -12.20 -4.39
N ALA A 88 -12.68 -13.03 -3.62
CA ALA A 88 -13.28 -13.79 -2.54
C ALA A 88 -13.77 -12.87 -1.41
N VAL A 89 -12.99 -11.86 -1.04
CA VAL A 89 -13.36 -10.89 0.00
C VAL A 89 -14.58 -10.08 -0.45
N GLU A 90 -14.53 -9.46 -1.63
CA GLU A 90 -15.64 -8.66 -2.17
C GLU A 90 -16.94 -9.47 -2.28
N LYS A 91 -16.83 -10.70 -2.78
CA LYS A 91 -18.00 -11.58 -2.92
C LYS A 91 -18.63 -11.95 -1.56
N ARG A 92 -17.81 -12.06 -0.50
CA ARG A 92 -18.30 -12.47 0.83
C ARG A 92 -18.81 -11.30 1.66
N THR A 93 -18.20 -10.15 1.53
CA THR A 93 -18.55 -8.96 2.30
C THR A 93 -19.60 -8.09 1.61
N GLY A 94 -19.67 -8.15 0.28
CA GLY A 94 -20.44 -7.21 -0.54
C GLY A 94 -19.79 -5.83 -0.63
N LEU A 95 -18.59 -5.64 -0.09
CA LEU A 95 -17.87 -4.38 -0.10
C LEU A 95 -16.76 -4.41 -1.15
N LYS A 96 -16.53 -3.28 -1.81
CA LYS A 96 -15.42 -3.12 -2.74
C LYS A 96 -14.14 -2.77 -1.99
N ILE A 97 -13.04 -3.44 -2.34
CA ILE A 97 -11.71 -3.08 -1.83
C ILE A 97 -11.19 -1.86 -2.57
N ALA A 98 -10.66 -0.89 -1.81
CA ALA A 98 -10.11 0.36 -2.34
C ALA A 98 -11.07 1.16 -3.24
N CYS A 99 -12.36 1.15 -2.91
CA CYS A 99 -13.34 2.00 -3.57
C CYS A 99 -13.10 3.46 -3.17
N LEU A 100 -12.47 4.23 -4.06
CA LEU A 100 -12.02 5.59 -3.76
C LEU A 100 -13.17 6.53 -3.49
N GLU A 101 -14.29 6.39 -4.19
CA GLU A 101 -15.47 7.21 -4.00
C GLU A 101 -16.13 6.96 -2.63
N GLU A 102 -16.20 5.69 -2.20
CA GLU A 102 -16.69 5.33 -0.87
C GLU A 102 -15.78 5.91 0.22
N ILE A 103 -14.46 5.73 0.07
CA ILE A 103 -13.47 6.28 1.00
C ILE A 103 -13.57 7.80 1.05
N GLY A 104 -13.66 8.45 -0.11
CA GLY A 104 -13.80 9.90 -0.21
C GLY A 104 -15.08 10.42 0.46
N LEU A 105 -16.19 9.68 0.34
CA LEU A 105 -17.44 10.00 1.02
C LEU A 105 -17.32 9.85 2.55
N ILE A 106 -16.74 8.74 3.02
CA ILE A 106 -16.53 8.48 4.45
C ILE A 106 -15.63 9.55 5.09
N LEU A 107 -14.59 9.98 4.37
CA LEU A 107 -13.65 11.00 4.84
C LEU A 107 -14.17 12.43 4.64
N GLY A 108 -15.34 12.61 4.02
CA GLY A 108 -15.92 13.92 3.76
C GLY A 108 -15.22 14.72 2.65
N TRP A 109 -14.41 14.05 1.82
CA TRP A 109 -13.75 14.67 0.66
C TRP A 109 -14.68 14.74 -0.56
N LEU A 110 -15.67 13.85 -0.62
CA LEU A 110 -16.69 13.80 -1.65
C LEU A 110 -18.08 13.89 -1.02
N THR A 111 -19.03 14.40 -1.79
CA THR A 111 -20.46 14.42 -1.44
C THR A 111 -21.21 13.35 -2.24
N LYS A 112 -22.40 12.99 -1.79
CA LYS A 112 -23.32 12.12 -2.56
C LYS A 112 -23.56 12.67 -3.97
N LYS A 113 -23.62 14.00 -4.12
CA LYS A 113 -23.81 14.67 -5.41
C LYS A 113 -22.63 14.46 -6.35
N ASP A 114 -21.40 14.50 -5.81
CA ASP A 114 -20.19 14.26 -6.61
C ASP A 114 -20.19 12.83 -7.13
N ILE A 115 -20.52 11.84 -6.28
CA ILE A 115 -20.65 10.43 -6.69
C ILE A 115 -21.75 10.28 -7.74
N ALA A 116 -22.92 10.88 -7.54
CA ALA A 116 -24.01 10.80 -8.50
C ALA A 116 -23.60 11.35 -9.87
N THR A 117 -22.86 12.46 -9.89
CA THR A 117 -22.35 13.05 -11.13
C THR A 117 -21.31 12.15 -11.80
N GLU A 118 -20.42 11.55 -11.00
CA GLU A 118 -19.35 10.67 -11.51
C GLU A 118 -19.91 9.40 -12.16
N ILE A 119 -20.96 8.81 -11.59
CA ILE A 119 -21.53 7.55 -12.09
C ILE A 119 -22.61 7.72 -13.15
N ASP A 120 -23.01 8.96 -13.47
CA ASP A 120 -24.07 9.23 -14.43
C ASP A 120 -23.72 8.64 -15.82
N GLY A 121 -24.65 7.89 -16.38
CA GLY A 121 -24.48 7.19 -17.66
C GLY A 121 -23.49 6.02 -17.66
N LYS A 122 -22.76 5.76 -16.57
CA LYS A 122 -21.80 4.65 -16.45
C LYS A 122 -22.52 3.33 -16.12
N LYS A 123 -21.97 2.21 -16.62
CA LYS A 123 -22.53 0.86 -16.44
C LYS A 123 -21.44 -0.10 -15.94
N GLY A 124 -21.87 -1.10 -15.17
CA GLY A 124 -21.00 -2.17 -14.65
C GLY A 124 -21.11 -2.31 -13.13
N ASP A 125 -20.69 -3.44 -12.61
CA ASP A 125 -20.85 -3.84 -11.20
C ASP A 125 -20.26 -2.82 -10.20
N TYR A 126 -19.19 -2.15 -10.58
CA TYR A 126 -18.59 -1.11 -9.76
C TYR A 126 -19.53 0.09 -9.58
N TYR A 127 -20.11 0.56 -10.67
CA TYR A 127 -21.03 1.71 -10.62
C TYR A 127 -22.38 1.34 -9.99
N GLU A 128 -22.85 0.10 -10.17
CA GLU A 128 -24.03 -0.39 -9.45
C GLU A 128 -23.78 -0.44 -7.94
N TYR A 129 -22.58 -0.83 -7.52
CA TYR A 129 -22.18 -0.75 -6.11
C TYR A 129 -22.22 0.68 -5.57
N LEU A 130 -21.74 1.66 -6.32
CA LEU A 130 -21.73 3.06 -5.89
C LEU A 130 -23.14 3.67 -5.77
N LYS A 131 -24.12 3.18 -6.49
CA LYS A 131 -25.50 3.66 -6.40
C LYS A 131 -26.09 3.57 -5.00
N GLN A 132 -25.66 2.61 -4.18
CA GLN A 132 -26.14 2.48 -2.80
C GLN A 132 -25.81 3.69 -1.92
N TYR A 133 -24.79 4.47 -2.27
CA TYR A 133 -24.34 5.64 -1.49
C TYR A 133 -25.06 6.94 -1.87
N ILE A 134 -25.78 6.96 -2.99
CA ILE A 134 -26.49 8.16 -3.47
C ILE A 134 -27.99 8.14 -3.18
N VAL A 135 -28.49 7.00 -2.73
CA VAL A 135 -29.90 6.82 -2.30
C VAL A 135 -30.15 7.49 -0.95
#